data_421ee4f4405270971bf1d0e6d0b78e2e
#
_entry.id   421ee4f4405270971bf1d0e6d0b78e2e
#
_cell.length_a   1.000
_cell.length_b   1.000
_cell.length_c   1.000
_cell.angle_alpha   90.00
_cell.angle_beta   90.00
_cell.angle_gamma   90.00
#
_symmetry.space_group_name_H-M   'P 1'
#
loop_
_entity.id
_entity.type
_entity.pdbx_description
1 polymer ?
#
loop_
_entity_poly.entity_id
_entity_poly.type
_entity_poly.pdbx_seq_one_letter_code
_entity_poly.pdbx_strand_id
1 'polypeptide(L)'
;MLFCAFSLAAQQLPKREFRGAWIQAVNGQFQGLKRDAMQANLTRQLNALKACGVNTIIFQVRVEGDALYNSPYEPWSRYLTGRQGAAPSPYWDPLEWMVEQSHLRGMELHAWINPFRAKTKGTSALAANHPAKLNPDRCFPYDGLLIFDPGKAENRHYICQVAADIVRRYDIDGFHIDDYFYPYPNGTPIPDDATFAAYSNGYRDRGDWRRYNVNLFVSELHDTIRAIKPWVKFGISPFGIYHNATTSTLPGSATKGLQNYDDLYADVLYWVNQGWVDYIVPQLYWEIGHKTADYATLIKWWSKYGSKRPLVIGQDVERTVRAADLEQPTINQQPAKFALQRSLPGVVGSCLWYSAVVVDNVGNYATALRTTYHKYPALSPDYSFIYKKAPKKPKRLKALWMPDGYYLFWSTSSTNDEMNKATRYVIYRFEKGQERDLDNPANIVAITSDPLYRLPYDGGLHKYVYVVTALNRIQNESKPAKKSVKL
;
A
#
# COMPACT_ATOMS: atom_id res chain seq x y z
N MET A 1 32.72 -33.82 3.39
CA MET A 1 31.43 -33.12 3.50
C MET A 1 31.51 -32.17 4.69
N LEU A 2 31.78 -30.88 4.46
CA LEU A 2 31.73 -29.86 5.51
C LEU A 2 30.29 -29.33 5.58
N PHE A 3 29.58 -29.69 6.63
CA PHE A 3 28.30 -29.05 6.96
C PHE A 3 28.64 -27.67 7.53
N CYS A 4 28.53 -26.61 6.74
CA CYS A 4 28.42 -25.25 7.25
C CYS A 4 27.05 -25.12 7.96
N ALA A 5 27.06 -25.31 9.27
CA ALA A 5 25.97 -24.90 10.13
C ALA A 5 25.88 -23.37 10.08
N PHE A 6 25.03 -22.82 9.24
CA PHE A 6 24.60 -21.43 9.40
C PHE A 6 23.82 -21.35 10.72
N SER A 7 24.46 -20.83 11.76
CA SER A 7 23.76 -20.40 12.94
C SER A 7 22.80 -19.31 12.48
N LEU A 8 21.49 -19.59 12.46
CA LEU A 8 20.46 -18.57 12.42
C LEU A 8 20.59 -17.76 13.72
N ALA A 9 21.47 -16.74 13.71
CA ALA A 9 21.33 -15.67 14.66
C ALA A 9 19.90 -15.16 14.48
N ALA A 10 19.10 -15.20 15.54
CA ALA A 10 17.70 -14.76 15.50
C ALA A 10 17.69 -13.32 14.96
N GLN A 11 17.31 -13.17 13.71
CA GLN A 11 17.33 -11.86 13.03
C GLN A 11 16.40 -10.95 13.84
N GLN A 12 16.92 -9.88 14.40
CA GLN A 12 16.13 -8.93 15.18
C GLN A 12 15.02 -8.39 14.29
N LEU A 13 13.76 -8.52 14.75
CA LEU A 13 12.61 -8.03 14.00
C LEU A 13 12.70 -6.49 13.86
N PRO A 14 12.36 -5.93 12.71
CA PRO A 14 12.49 -4.49 12.48
C PRO A 14 11.45 -3.70 13.30
N LYS A 15 11.87 -2.58 13.89
CA LYS A 15 10.95 -1.60 14.52
C LYS A 15 10.02 -0.95 13.51
N ARG A 16 10.51 -0.73 12.27
CA ARG A 16 9.77 -0.13 11.17
C ARG A 16 9.70 -1.11 10.02
N GLU A 17 8.49 -1.39 9.54
CA GLU A 17 8.27 -2.30 8.43
C GLU A 17 6.91 -1.96 7.78
N PHE A 18 6.89 -1.79 6.47
CA PHE A 18 5.62 -1.71 5.72
C PHE A 18 4.98 -3.10 5.72
N ARG A 19 3.87 -3.24 6.39
CA ARG A 19 3.08 -4.47 6.48
C ARG A 19 1.73 -4.24 5.85
N GLY A 20 1.69 -4.30 4.52
CA GLY A 20 0.51 -3.99 3.74
C GLY A 20 -0.32 -5.20 3.35
N ALA A 21 -1.60 -4.94 3.02
CA ALA A 21 -2.45 -5.91 2.33
C ALA A 21 -3.39 -5.17 1.36
N TRP A 22 -3.57 -5.73 0.16
CA TRP A 22 -4.56 -5.25 -0.79
C TRP A 22 -5.94 -5.85 -0.50
N ILE A 23 -6.95 -4.99 -0.47
CA ILE A 23 -8.36 -5.36 -0.49
C ILE A 23 -8.93 -4.88 -1.83
N GLN A 24 -9.04 -5.80 -2.78
CA GLN A 24 -9.51 -5.50 -4.13
C GLN A 24 -11.04 -5.62 -4.24
N ALA A 25 -11.62 -4.84 -5.15
CA ALA A 25 -13.03 -4.94 -5.52
C ALA A 25 -13.23 -5.66 -6.88
N VAL A 26 -12.24 -5.61 -7.75
CA VAL A 26 -12.32 -6.08 -9.15
C VAL A 26 -12.67 -7.56 -9.30
N ASN A 27 -12.41 -8.40 -8.30
CA ASN A 27 -12.79 -9.83 -8.30
C ASN A 27 -14.27 -10.07 -7.96
N GLY A 28 -15.04 -9.00 -7.68
CA GLY A 28 -16.47 -9.10 -7.37
C GLY A 28 -16.80 -9.54 -5.95
N GLN A 29 -15.83 -9.59 -5.03
CA GLN A 29 -16.07 -10.06 -3.65
C GLN A 29 -17.14 -9.26 -2.88
N PHE A 30 -17.43 -8.04 -3.29
CA PHE A 30 -18.44 -7.17 -2.68
C PHE A 30 -19.70 -7.00 -3.52
N GLN A 31 -19.65 -7.51 -4.77
CA GLN A 31 -20.68 -7.24 -5.77
C GLN A 31 -22.08 -7.71 -5.28
N GLY A 32 -23.00 -6.76 -5.19
CA GLY A 32 -24.37 -7.03 -4.78
C GLY A 32 -24.59 -7.31 -3.29
N LEU A 33 -23.55 -7.19 -2.46
CA LEU A 33 -23.71 -7.28 -1.02
C LEU A 33 -24.48 -6.05 -0.49
N LYS A 34 -25.42 -6.29 0.43
CA LYS A 34 -26.03 -5.20 1.19
C LYS A 34 -25.00 -4.60 2.15
N ARG A 35 -25.23 -3.33 2.56
CA ARG A 35 -24.33 -2.57 3.46
C ARG A 35 -23.85 -3.41 4.64
N ASP A 36 -24.75 -3.98 5.42
CA ASP A 36 -24.40 -4.66 6.68
C ASP A 36 -23.55 -5.93 6.41
N ALA A 37 -23.85 -6.66 5.34
CA ALA A 37 -23.07 -7.83 4.92
C ALA A 37 -21.66 -7.45 4.43
N MET A 38 -21.54 -6.36 3.68
CA MET A 38 -20.24 -5.85 3.24
C MET A 38 -19.42 -5.32 4.43
N GLN A 39 -20.03 -4.54 5.33
CA GLN A 39 -19.37 -4.06 6.54
C GLN A 39 -18.91 -5.22 7.44
N ALA A 40 -19.72 -6.25 7.61
CA ALA A 40 -19.34 -7.46 8.37
C ALA A 40 -18.15 -8.18 7.72
N ASN A 41 -18.16 -8.33 6.38
CA ASN A 41 -17.05 -8.92 5.62
C ASN A 41 -15.76 -8.11 5.80
N LEU A 42 -15.81 -6.79 5.57
CA LEU A 42 -14.66 -5.89 5.72
C LEU A 42 -14.15 -5.85 7.18
N THR A 43 -15.05 -5.82 8.17
CA THR A 43 -14.69 -5.90 9.60
C THR A 43 -13.92 -7.18 9.91
N ARG A 44 -14.38 -8.34 9.40
CA ARG A 44 -13.67 -9.63 9.54
C ARG A 44 -12.27 -9.55 8.93
N GLN A 45 -12.14 -9.01 7.71
CA GLN A 45 -10.85 -8.84 7.05
C GLN A 45 -9.92 -7.92 7.85
N LEU A 46 -10.38 -6.73 8.23
CA LEU A 46 -9.58 -5.77 9.00
C LEU A 46 -9.11 -6.33 10.35
N ASN A 47 -9.98 -7.06 11.07
CA ASN A 47 -9.63 -7.69 12.34
C ASN A 47 -8.57 -8.78 12.17
N ALA A 48 -8.72 -9.64 11.16
CA ALA A 48 -7.76 -10.70 10.87
C ALA A 48 -6.40 -10.14 10.43
N LEU A 49 -6.40 -9.13 9.56
CA LEU A 49 -5.18 -8.46 9.10
C LEU A 49 -4.48 -7.74 10.26
N LYS A 50 -5.23 -7.03 11.12
CA LYS A 50 -4.67 -6.42 12.34
C LYS A 50 -4.04 -7.45 13.26
N ALA A 51 -4.70 -8.58 13.48
CA ALA A 51 -4.16 -9.69 14.28
C ALA A 51 -2.88 -10.28 13.69
N CYS A 52 -2.67 -10.17 12.37
CA CYS A 52 -1.45 -10.55 11.67
C CYS A 52 -0.37 -9.46 11.68
N GLY A 53 -0.58 -8.35 12.40
CA GLY A 53 0.38 -7.24 12.48
C GLY A 53 0.44 -6.35 11.24
N VAL A 54 -0.56 -6.41 10.36
CA VAL A 54 -0.71 -5.49 9.22
C VAL A 54 -0.94 -4.07 9.75
N ASN A 55 -0.27 -3.09 9.16
CA ASN A 55 -0.35 -1.69 9.53
C ASN A 55 -0.80 -0.76 8.39
N THR A 56 -0.98 -1.29 7.17
CA THR A 56 -1.41 -0.53 6.01
C THR A 56 -2.40 -1.33 5.17
N ILE A 57 -3.55 -0.74 4.87
CA ILE A 57 -4.56 -1.29 3.97
C ILE A 57 -4.55 -0.51 2.66
N ILE A 58 -4.40 -1.22 1.53
CA ILE A 58 -4.56 -0.64 0.19
C ILE A 58 -5.92 -1.10 -0.34
N PHE A 59 -6.90 -0.20 -0.33
CA PHE A 59 -8.29 -0.49 -0.66
C PHE A 59 -8.67 0.04 -2.05
N GLN A 60 -9.15 -0.85 -2.93
CA GLN A 60 -9.55 -0.47 -4.29
C GLN A 60 -10.88 0.27 -4.27
N VAL A 61 -10.84 1.55 -4.64
CA VAL A 61 -12.01 2.45 -4.63
C VAL A 61 -12.49 2.85 -6.02
N ARG A 62 -11.69 2.58 -7.07
CA ARG A 62 -12.01 2.86 -8.48
C ARG A 62 -11.50 1.74 -9.36
N VAL A 63 -12.40 1.04 -10.04
CA VAL A 63 -12.07 -0.17 -10.82
C VAL A 63 -12.07 0.09 -12.33
N GLU A 64 -13.11 0.74 -12.85
CA GLU A 64 -13.35 0.90 -14.29
C GLU A 64 -14.03 2.25 -14.62
N GLY A 65 -13.47 3.37 -14.16
CA GLY A 65 -14.08 4.70 -14.33
C GLY A 65 -15.36 4.84 -13.52
N ASP A 66 -15.45 4.14 -12.41
CA ASP A 66 -16.56 4.09 -11.46
C ASP A 66 -16.06 4.06 -10.03
N ALA A 67 -16.91 4.34 -9.05
CA ALA A 67 -16.49 4.61 -7.69
C ALA A 67 -17.16 3.69 -6.65
N LEU A 68 -16.37 3.26 -5.64
CA LEU A 68 -16.85 2.67 -4.39
C LEU A 68 -16.95 3.74 -3.29
N TYR A 69 -17.24 4.97 -3.66
CA TYR A 69 -17.47 6.12 -2.79
C TYR A 69 -18.41 7.10 -3.50
N ASN A 70 -18.93 8.08 -2.78
CA ASN A 70 -19.82 9.09 -3.37
C ASN A 70 -19.03 10.07 -4.24
N SER A 71 -18.79 9.73 -5.51
CA SER A 71 -18.05 10.55 -6.45
C SER A 71 -18.95 11.57 -7.17
N PRO A 72 -18.53 12.85 -7.30
CA PRO A 72 -19.21 13.81 -8.15
C PRO A 72 -18.88 13.63 -9.65
N TYR A 73 -17.88 12.80 -9.98
CA TYR A 73 -17.36 12.64 -11.34
C TYR A 73 -17.74 11.32 -11.99
N GLU A 74 -17.93 10.26 -11.20
CA GLU A 74 -18.06 8.89 -11.69
C GLU A 74 -19.27 8.19 -11.10
N PRO A 75 -19.91 7.26 -11.86
CA PRO A 75 -21.04 6.50 -11.33
C PRO A 75 -20.61 5.57 -10.19
N TRP A 76 -21.55 5.17 -9.34
CA TRP A 76 -21.34 4.09 -8.40
C TRP A 76 -20.93 2.80 -9.12
N SER A 77 -19.97 2.10 -8.56
CA SER A 77 -19.42 0.89 -9.16
C SER A 77 -20.39 -0.28 -9.10
N ARG A 78 -20.44 -1.08 -10.18
CA ARG A 78 -21.14 -2.37 -10.17
C ARG A 78 -20.51 -3.36 -9.20
N TYR A 79 -19.22 -3.23 -8.91
CA TYR A 79 -18.51 -4.07 -7.93
C TYR A 79 -18.97 -3.82 -6.49
N LEU A 80 -19.72 -2.75 -6.25
CA LEU A 80 -20.39 -2.47 -4.98
C LEU A 80 -21.83 -3.01 -5.01
N THR A 81 -22.64 -2.51 -5.95
CA THR A 81 -24.12 -2.73 -5.92
C THR A 81 -24.61 -3.81 -6.88
N GLY A 82 -23.73 -4.38 -7.69
CA GLY A 82 -24.09 -5.28 -8.79
C GLY A 82 -24.53 -4.57 -10.08
N ARG A 83 -24.85 -3.26 -10.03
CA ARG A 83 -25.27 -2.44 -11.17
C ARG A 83 -24.56 -1.10 -11.14
N GLN A 84 -23.78 -0.79 -12.20
CA GLN A 84 -23.10 0.50 -12.33
C GLN A 84 -24.12 1.65 -12.37
N GLY A 85 -23.83 2.72 -11.62
CA GLY A 85 -24.69 3.89 -11.49
C GLY A 85 -25.73 3.79 -10.37
N ALA A 86 -25.95 2.60 -9.78
CA ALA A 86 -26.87 2.46 -8.65
C ALA A 86 -26.16 2.76 -7.33
N ALA A 87 -26.66 3.73 -6.58
CA ALA A 87 -26.19 4.01 -5.23
C ALA A 87 -26.51 2.84 -4.27
N PRO A 88 -25.68 2.60 -3.22
CA PRO A 88 -26.00 1.59 -2.22
C PRO A 88 -27.27 1.95 -1.43
N SER A 89 -28.08 0.94 -1.11
CA SER A 89 -29.29 1.09 -0.33
C SER A 89 -29.34 0.03 0.79
N PRO A 90 -29.37 0.41 2.07
CA PRO A 90 -29.31 1.80 2.60
C PRO A 90 -28.03 2.52 2.18
N TYR A 91 -28.11 3.84 2.02
CA TYR A 91 -26.95 4.66 1.64
C TYR A 91 -25.84 4.58 2.68
N TRP A 92 -24.60 4.49 2.20
CA TRP A 92 -23.37 4.62 2.96
C TRP A 92 -22.19 4.89 2.00
N ASP A 93 -21.10 5.42 2.52
CA ASP A 93 -19.87 5.63 1.75
C ASP A 93 -18.80 4.61 2.19
N PRO A 94 -18.48 3.62 1.33
CA PRO A 94 -17.47 2.61 1.66
C PRO A 94 -16.09 3.15 1.95
N LEU A 95 -15.63 4.19 1.24
CA LEU A 95 -14.31 4.76 1.48
C LEU A 95 -14.24 5.48 2.83
N GLU A 96 -15.24 6.30 3.16
CA GLU A 96 -15.31 6.98 4.46
C GLU A 96 -15.29 5.97 5.61
N TRP A 97 -16.13 4.95 5.51
CA TRP A 97 -16.19 3.88 6.50
C TRP A 97 -14.86 3.10 6.63
N MET A 98 -14.20 2.80 5.51
CA MET A 98 -12.92 2.09 5.51
C MET A 98 -11.78 2.92 6.12
N VAL A 99 -11.76 4.22 5.89
CA VAL A 99 -10.83 5.15 6.55
C VAL A 99 -11.02 5.09 8.06
N GLU A 100 -12.25 5.29 8.54
CA GLU A 100 -12.60 5.24 9.96
C GLU A 100 -12.19 3.90 10.59
N GLN A 101 -12.62 2.79 9.99
CA GLN A 101 -12.37 1.45 10.52
C GLN A 101 -10.89 1.05 10.51
N SER A 102 -10.12 1.54 9.56
CA SER A 102 -8.66 1.33 9.52
C SER A 102 -7.97 2.14 10.62
N HIS A 103 -8.32 3.42 10.77
CA HIS A 103 -7.77 4.29 11.79
C HIS A 103 -8.11 3.82 13.22
N LEU A 104 -9.32 3.36 13.48
CA LEU A 104 -9.73 2.75 14.77
C LEU A 104 -8.83 1.55 15.15
N ARG A 105 -8.28 0.84 14.17
CA ARG A 105 -7.35 -0.27 14.37
C ARG A 105 -5.88 0.13 14.35
N GLY A 106 -5.58 1.44 14.22
CA GLY A 106 -4.21 1.96 14.12
C GLY A 106 -3.52 1.56 12.80
N MET A 107 -4.29 1.30 11.74
CA MET A 107 -3.77 1.02 10.38
C MET A 107 -3.91 2.26 9.50
N GLU A 108 -2.98 2.42 8.55
CA GLU A 108 -3.12 3.41 7.47
C GLU A 108 -4.09 2.89 6.41
N LEU A 109 -4.83 3.81 5.76
CA LEU A 109 -5.62 3.51 4.56
C LEU A 109 -5.06 4.26 3.36
N HIS A 110 -4.71 3.49 2.32
CA HIS A 110 -4.32 3.99 1.01
C HIS A 110 -5.43 3.72 0.01
N ALA A 111 -5.99 4.77 -0.59
CA ALA A 111 -7.02 4.63 -1.62
C ALA A 111 -6.38 4.21 -2.94
N TRP A 112 -6.80 3.06 -3.49
CA TRP A 112 -6.27 2.53 -4.72
C TRP A 112 -7.25 2.72 -5.87
N ILE A 113 -6.76 3.34 -6.95
CA ILE A 113 -7.47 3.48 -8.21
C ILE A 113 -6.74 2.74 -9.35
N ASN A 114 -7.51 2.20 -10.29
CA ASN A 114 -7.00 1.87 -11.62
C ASN A 114 -7.15 3.13 -12.49
N PRO A 115 -6.07 3.73 -13.01
CA PRO A 115 -6.17 5.04 -13.65
C PRO A 115 -6.86 5.02 -15.02
N PHE A 116 -6.46 4.14 -15.94
CA PHE A 116 -6.86 4.23 -17.34
C PHE A 116 -7.92 3.23 -17.77
N ARG A 117 -8.30 2.28 -16.95
CA ARG A 117 -9.34 1.32 -17.32
C ARG A 117 -10.73 1.96 -17.20
N ALA A 118 -11.44 2.07 -18.32
CA ALA A 118 -12.80 2.58 -18.40
C ALA A 118 -13.86 1.47 -18.37
N LYS A 119 -13.49 0.23 -18.78
CA LYS A 119 -14.39 -0.93 -18.76
C LYS A 119 -13.59 -2.22 -18.68
N THR A 120 -14.03 -3.16 -17.85
CA THR A 120 -13.53 -4.55 -17.82
C THR A 120 -14.30 -5.43 -18.83
N LYS A 121 -13.75 -6.63 -19.12
CA LYS A 121 -14.42 -7.62 -19.98
C LYS A 121 -15.80 -8.04 -19.47
N GLY A 122 -16.00 -8.03 -18.15
CA GLY A 122 -17.26 -8.44 -17.51
C GLY A 122 -18.36 -7.37 -17.50
N THR A 123 -18.09 -6.15 -17.98
CA THR A 123 -19.08 -5.07 -18.02
C THR A 123 -19.75 -5.01 -19.39
N SER A 124 -21.05 -5.34 -19.45
CA SER A 124 -21.81 -5.35 -20.69
C SER A 124 -22.17 -3.95 -21.17
N ALA A 125 -22.57 -3.05 -20.28
CA ALA A 125 -22.97 -1.68 -20.60
C ALA A 125 -22.49 -0.70 -19.54
N LEU A 126 -22.11 0.51 -19.96
CA LEU A 126 -21.74 1.63 -19.10
C LEU A 126 -22.98 2.40 -18.65
N ALA A 127 -22.97 2.90 -17.42
CA ALA A 127 -23.99 3.81 -16.89
C ALA A 127 -24.10 5.08 -17.75
N ALA A 128 -25.26 5.74 -17.74
CA ALA A 128 -25.51 6.91 -18.58
C ALA A 128 -24.53 8.06 -18.31
N ASN A 129 -24.15 8.24 -17.05
CA ASN A 129 -23.19 9.27 -16.62
C ASN A 129 -21.74 8.78 -16.55
N HIS A 130 -21.44 7.62 -17.13
CA HIS A 130 -20.05 7.13 -17.15
C HIS A 130 -19.18 8.00 -18.07
N PRO A 131 -17.96 8.44 -17.63
CA PRO A 131 -17.13 9.38 -18.39
C PRO A 131 -16.75 8.88 -19.78
N ALA A 132 -16.50 7.59 -19.96
CA ALA A 132 -16.23 7.02 -21.28
C ALA A 132 -17.47 6.91 -22.19
N LYS A 133 -18.68 6.94 -21.62
CA LYS A 133 -19.92 7.00 -22.40
C LYS A 133 -20.25 8.43 -22.82
N LEU A 134 -19.92 9.40 -21.98
CA LEU A 134 -20.09 10.83 -22.27
C LEU A 134 -19.04 11.35 -23.26
N ASN A 135 -17.85 10.75 -23.27
CA ASN A 135 -16.72 11.15 -24.11
C ASN A 135 -16.08 9.92 -24.77
N PRO A 136 -16.77 9.26 -25.71
CA PRO A 136 -16.30 8.00 -26.31
C PRO A 136 -15.01 8.16 -27.12
N ASP A 137 -14.78 9.34 -27.68
CA ASP A 137 -13.60 9.73 -28.43
C ASP A 137 -12.32 9.77 -27.59
N ARG A 138 -12.44 9.80 -26.26
CA ARG A 138 -11.31 9.78 -25.33
C ARG A 138 -10.80 8.37 -25.02
N CYS A 139 -11.48 7.34 -25.53
CA CYS A 139 -11.17 5.95 -25.22
C CYS A 139 -10.87 5.14 -26.47
N PHE A 140 -10.14 4.06 -26.29
CA PHE A 140 -10.00 3.02 -27.30
C PHE A 140 -10.34 1.64 -26.75
N PRO A 141 -10.95 0.74 -27.57
CA PRO A 141 -11.16 -0.64 -27.19
C PRO A 141 -9.87 -1.46 -27.36
N TYR A 142 -9.62 -2.39 -26.44
CA TYR A 142 -8.50 -3.32 -26.55
C TYR A 142 -8.81 -4.62 -25.80
N ASP A 143 -8.80 -5.75 -26.50
CA ASP A 143 -9.02 -7.08 -25.90
C ASP A 143 -10.26 -7.17 -24.99
N GLY A 144 -11.39 -6.60 -25.45
CA GLY A 144 -12.63 -6.57 -24.66
C GLY A 144 -12.66 -5.57 -23.50
N LEU A 145 -11.56 -4.87 -23.26
CA LEU A 145 -11.48 -3.72 -22.35
C LEU A 145 -11.88 -2.43 -23.09
N LEU A 146 -12.15 -1.39 -22.32
CA LEU A 146 -12.16 0.00 -22.81
C LEU A 146 -11.16 0.78 -21.97
N ILE A 147 -10.27 1.49 -22.63
CA ILE A 147 -9.13 2.20 -22.02
C ILE A 147 -9.27 3.70 -22.28
N PHE A 148 -9.18 4.52 -21.24
CA PHE A 148 -8.93 5.95 -21.40
C PHE A 148 -7.55 6.12 -22.02
N ASP A 149 -7.47 6.76 -23.19
CA ASP A 149 -6.21 6.94 -23.91
C ASP A 149 -5.22 7.79 -23.11
N PRO A 150 -4.07 7.24 -22.66
CA PRO A 150 -3.08 8.01 -21.89
C PRO A 150 -2.42 9.12 -22.70
N GLY A 151 -2.46 9.04 -24.04
CA GLY A 151 -1.95 10.04 -24.96
C GLY A 151 -2.78 11.33 -24.96
N LYS A 152 -4.01 11.29 -24.46
CA LYS A 152 -4.90 12.46 -24.39
C LYS A 152 -4.75 13.19 -23.07
N ALA A 153 -4.35 14.47 -23.12
CA ALA A 153 -4.15 15.30 -21.92
C ALA A 153 -5.43 15.41 -21.07
N GLU A 154 -6.60 15.46 -21.72
CA GLU A 154 -7.89 15.55 -21.06
C GLU A 154 -8.16 14.38 -20.11
N ASN A 155 -7.70 13.17 -20.48
CA ASN A 155 -7.84 12.00 -19.62
C ASN A 155 -6.91 12.08 -18.40
N ARG A 156 -5.66 12.53 -18.59
CA ARG A 156 -4.72 12.72 -17.47
C ARG A 156 -5.26 13.74 -16.48
N HIS A 157 -5.71 14.92 -16.97
CA HIS A 157 -6.31 15.95 -16.13
C HIS A 157 -7.57 15.47 -15.42
N TYR A 158 -8.43 14.73 -16.13
CA TYR A 158 -9.64 14.16 -15.56
C TYR A 158 -9.33 13.18 -14.41
N ILE A 159 -8.38 12.26 -14.60
CA ILE A 159 -8.00 11.31 -13.54
C ILE A 159 -7.37 12.04 -12.36
N CYS A 160 -6.58 13.09 -12.60
CA CYS A 160 -6.05 13.95 -11.53
C CYS A 160 -7.17 14.69 -10.78
N GLN A 161 -8.26 15.10 -11.44
CA GLN A 161 -9.45 15.67 -10.77
C GLN A 161 -10.16 14.66 -9.87
N VAL A 162 -10.30 13.40 -10.32
CA VAL A 162 -10.84 12.30 -9.50
C VAL A 162 -9.96 12.06 -8.26
N ALA A 163 -8.65 12.01 -8.46
CA ALA A 163 -7.69 11.89 -7.35
C ALA A 163 -7.77 13.09 -6.38
N ALA A 164 -7.86 14.30 -6.91
CA ALA A 164 -8.01 15.52 -6.11
C ALA A 164 -9.26 15.50 -5.24
N ASP A 165 -10.38 14.99 -5.75
CA ASP A 165 -11.62 14.82 -4.98
C ASP A 165 -11.43 13.86 -3.81
N ILE A 166 -10.85 12.68 -4.07
CA ILE A 166 -10.55 11.70 -3.02
C ILE A 166 -9.65 12.30 -1.94
N VAL A 167 -8.53 12.91 -2.35
CA VAL A 167 -7.55 13.48 -1.41
C VAL A 167 -8.15 14.61 -0.57
N ARG A 168 -9.00 15.49 -1.14
CA ARG A 168 -9.63 16.59 -0.39
C ARG A 168 -10.61 16.08 0.65
N ARG A 169 -11.48 15.16 0.26
CA ARG A 169 -12.67 14.79 1.03
C ARG A 169 -12.40 13.74 2.09
N TYR A 170 -11.49 12.81 1.82
CA TYR A 170 -11.24 11.68 2.71
C TYR A 170 -9.92 11.83 3.47
N ASP A 171 -9.88 11.35 4.70
CA ASP A 171 -8.68 11.37 5.55
C ASP A 171 -7.79 10.14 5.27
N ILE A 172 -7.48 9.92 3.98
CA ILE A 172 -6.58 8.86 3.56
C ILE A 172 -5.13 9.15 3.94
N ASP A 173 -4.35 8.12 4.24
CA ASP A 173 -2.92 8.20 4.55
C ASP A 173 -2.04 8.08 3.31
N GLY A 174 -2.57 7.46 2.25
CA GLY A 174 -1.91 7.30 0.96
C GLY A 174 -2.86 7.22 -0.21
N PHE A 175 -2.33 7.52 -1.39
CA PHE A 175 -2.99 7.33 -2.67
C PHE A 175 -2.18 6.34 -3.49
N HIS A 176 -2.83 5.35 -4.10
CA HIS A 176 -2.15 4.23 -4.75
C HIS A 176 -2.71 3.97 -6.15
N ILE A 177 -1.83 3.71 -7.12
CA ILE A 177 -2.20 3.23 -8.44
C ILE A 177 -1.47 1.92 -8.75
N ASP A 178 -2.09 1.09 -9.58
CA ASP A 178 -1.53 -0.18 -10.04
C ASP A 178 -0.70 -0.04 -11.33
N ASP A 179 -0.47 -1.14 -12.04
CA ASP A 179 0.38 -1.24 -13.22
C ASP A 179 -0.36 -1.13 -14.56
N TYR A 180 -1.67 -0.82 -14.56
CA TYR A 180 -2.45 -0.74 -15.78
C TYR A 180 -2.40 0.66 -16.41
N PHE A 181 -1.21 1.06 -16.91
CA PHE A 181 -1.01 2.32 -17.64
C PHE A 181 -1.49 2.18 -19.09
N TYR A 182 -0.83 1.32 -19.87
CA TYR A 182 -1.34 0.78 -21.13
C TYR A 182 -1.82 -0.66 -20.89
N PRO A 183 -2.72 -1.20 -21.75
CA PRO A 183 -3.21 -2.55 -21.58
C PRO A 183 -2.08 -3.58 -21.79
N TYR A 184 -2.19 -4.72 -21.14
CA TYR A 184 -1.28 -5.82 -21.35
C TYR A 184 -1.32 -6.29 -22.80
N PRO A 185 -0.16 -6.49 -23.45
CA PRO A 185 -0.10 -6.86 -24.85
C PRO A 185 -0.72 -8.24 -25.08
N ASN A 186 -1.50 -8.37 -26.14
CA ASN A 186 -2.13 -9.62 -26.58
C ASN A 186 -1.74 -9.99 -28.02
N GLY A 187 -0.70 -9.36 -28.56
CA GLY A 187 -0.24 -9.54 -29.93
C GLY A 187 -0.91 -8.61 -30.95
N THR A 188 -1.95 -7.84 -30.58
CA THR A 188 -2.53 -6.82 -31.45
C THR A 188 -1.93 -5.45 -31.14
N PRO A 189 -1.77 -4.56 -32.16
CA PRO A 189 -1.35 -3.19 -31.92
C PRO A 189 -2.35 -2.43 -31.05
N ILE A 190 -1.85 -1.55 -30.18
CA ILE A 190 -2.68 -0.61 -29.44
C ILE A 190 -3.21 0.44 -30.43
N PRO A 191 -4.54 0.71 -30.50
CA PRO A 191 -5.15 1.55 -31.51
C PRO A 191 -5.08 3.05 -31.15
N ASP A 192 -3.88 3.58 -30.95
CA ASP A 192 -3.60 4.98 -30.61
C ASP A 192 -2.96 5.77 -31.77
N ASP A 193 -3.08 5.28 -33.02
CA ASP A 193 -2.47 5.90 -34.21
C ASP A 193 -2.93 7.34 -34.42
N ALA A 194 -4.23 7.59 -34.32
CA ALA A 194 -4.80 8.92 -34.48
C ALA A 194 -4.33 9.90 -33.41
N THR A 195 -4.22 9.42 -32.15
CA THR A 195 -3.73 10.22 -31.04
C THR A 195 -2.25 10.54 -31.21
N PHE A 196 -1.44 9.55 -31.61
CA PHE A 196 -0.03 9.76 -31.91
C PHE A 196 0.19 10.76 -33.04
N ALA A 197 -0.58 10.63 -34.16
CA ALA A 197 -0.49 11.55 -35.26
C ALA A 197 -0.85 13.00 -34.88
N ALA A 198 -1.84 13.18 -33.98
CA ALA A 198 -2.28 14.50 -33.54
C ALA A 198 -1.36 15.11 -32.45
N TYR A 199 -0.78 14.28 -31.59
CA TYR A 199 -0.12 14.74 -30.33
C TYR A 199 1.25 14.10 -30.12
N SER A 200 2.01 13.82 -31.19
CA SER A 200 3.35 13.18 -31.09
C SER A 200 4.38 14.00 -30.32
N ASN A 201 4.18 15.32 -30.17
CA ASN A 201 5.11 16.24 -29.50
C ASN A 201 6.57 16.14 -29.99
N GLY A 202 6.74 15.80 -31.28
CA GLY A 202 8.05 15.62 -31.91
C GLY A 202 8.71 14.26 -31.70
N TYR A 203 8.08 13.37 -30.92
CA TYR A 203 8.54 11.98 -30.80
C TYR A 203 8.36 11.23 -32.13
N ARG A 204 9.37 10.48 -32.53
CA ARG A 204 9.35 9.59 -33.70
C ARG A 204 9.03 8.14 -33.30
N ASP A 205 9.57 7.71 -32.15
CA ASP A 205 9.29 6.41 -31.58
C ASP A 205 8.00 6.46 -30.74
N ARG A 206 7.09 5.52 -31.02
CA ARG A 206 5.80 5.46 -30.34
C ARG A 206 5.91 4.99 -28.90
N GLY A 207 6.85 4.11 -28.58
CA GLY A 207 7.11 3.64 -27.22
C GLY A 207 7.61 4.80 -26.35
N ASP A 208 8.51 5.63 -26.86
CA ASP A 208 9.00 6.82 -26.15
C ASP A 208 7.86 7.83 -25.92
N TRP A 209 7.00 8.05 -26.92
CA TRP A 209 5.82 8.91 -26.78
C TRP A 209 4.83 8.38 -25.73
N ARG A 210 4.56 7.08 -25.71
CA ARG A 210 3.70 6.46 -24.69
C ARG A 210 4.28 6.63 -23.29
N ARG A 211 5.57 6.36 -23.10
CA ARG A 211 6.28 6.59 -21.82
C ARG A 211 6.24 8.06 -21.40
N TYR A 212 6.44 8.98 -22.34
CA TYR A 212 6.31 10.42 -22.07
C TYR A 212 4.93 10.77 -21.51
N ASN A 213 3.84 10.28 -22.11
CA ASN A 213 2.48 10.56 -21.65
C ASN A 213 2.19 9.95 -20.28
N VAL A 214 2.68 8.73 -19.99
CA VAL A 214 2.56 8.12 -18.67
C VAL A 214 3.41 8.88 -17.64
N ASN A 215 4.61 9.34 -18.01
CA ASN A 215 5.45 10.18 -17.15
C ASN A 215 4.76 11.50 -16.78
N LEU A 216 4.14 12.17 -17.74
CA LEU A 216 3.32 13.37 -17.50
C LEU A 216 2.19 13.09 -16.50
N PHE A 217 1.46 11.99 -16.70
CA PHE A 217 0.39 11.61 -15.78
C PHE A 217 0.89 11.41 -14.34
N VAL A 218 1.98 10.68 -14.16
CA VAL A 218 2.55 10.42 -12.82
C VAL A 218 3.03 11.71 -12.17
N SER A 219 3.66 12.61 -12.92
CA SER A 219 4.08 13.92 -12.43
C SER A 219 2.88 14.80 -12.04
N GLU A 220 1.87 14.92 -12.92
CA GLU A 220 0.66 15.69 -12.66
C GLU A 220 -0.10 15.18 -11.43
N LEU A 221 -0.17 13.85 -11.27
CA LEU A 221 -0.83 13.22 -10.12
C LEU A 221 -0.05 13.48 -8.81
N HIS A 222 1.29 13.37 -8.84
CA HIS A 222 2.14 13.74 -7.71
C HIS A 222 1.89 15.18 -7.26
N ASP A 223 1.94 16.13 -8.21
CA ASP A 223 1.78 17.55 -7.93
C ASP A 223 0.38 17.86 -7.40
N THR A 224 -0.65 17.19 -7.95
CA THR A 224 -2.04 17.29 -7.49
C THR A 224 -2.17 16.86 -6.02
N ILE A 225 -1.62 15.71 -5.65
CA ILE A 225 -1.67 15.20 -4.28
C ILE A 225 -0.91 16.13 -3.34
N ARG A 226 0.31 16.54 -3.69
CA ARG A 226 1.16 17.42 -2.90
C ARG A 226 0.53 18.76 -2.61
N ALA A 227 -0.13 19.36 -3.61
CA ALA A 227 -0.78 20.67 -3.46
C ALA A 227 -1.98 20.61 -2.50
N ILE A 228 -2.64 19.47 -2.34
CA ILE A 228 -3.86 19.35 -1.52
C ILE A 228 -3.53 18.90 -0.10
N LYS A 229 -2.84 17.76 0.06
CA LYS A 229 -2.46 17.19 1.35
C LYS A 229 -1.04 16.63 1.25
N PRO A 230 0.00 17.42 1.56
CA PRO A 230 1.39 17.02 1.36
C PRO A 230 1.82 15.79 2.18
N TRP A 231 1.05 15.39 3.19
CA TRP A 231 1.29 14.18 3.98
C TRP A 231 0.72 12.90 3.37
N VAL A 232 -0.15 12.97 2.35
CA VAL A 232 -0.69 11.80 1.67
C VAL A 232 0.40 11.21 0.79
N LYS A 233 0.81 9.98 1.09
CA LYS A 233 1.87 9.29 0.37
C LYS A 233 1.35 8.82 -0.98
N PHE A 234 2.12 9.06 -2.04
CA PHE A 234 1.79 8.56 -3.36
C PHE A 234 2.61 7.30 -3.68
N GLY A 235 1.93 6.17 -3.86
CA GLY A 235 2.53 4.89 -4.16
C GLY A 235 2.06 4.27 -5.47
N ILE A 236 2.92 3.46 -6.07
CA ILE A 236 2.63 2.72 -7.30
C ILE A 236 3.01 1.25 -7.12
N SER A 237 2.16 0.33 -7.57
CA SER A 237 2.50 -1.10 -7.67
C SER A 237 2.73 -1.49 -9.13
N PRO A 238 3.97 -1.30 -9.65
CA PRO A 238 4.30 -1.67 -11.01
C PRO A 238 4.37 -3.19 -11.16
N PHE A 239 4.32 -3.67 -12.40
CA PHE A 239 4.60 -5.07 -12.73
C PHE A 239 5.99 -5.48 -12.20
N GLY A 240 6.20 -6.77 -11.92
CA GLY A 240 7.40 -7.24 -11.21
C GLY A 240 8.70 -7.11 -12.00
N ILE A 241 8.67 -7.09 -13.33
CA ILE A 241 9.84 -6.93 -14.21
C ILE A 241 9.86 -5.51 -14.75
N TYR A 242 10.91 -4.74 -14.48
CA TYR A 242 11.08 -3.42 -15.07
C TYR A 242 11.49 -3.53 -16.55
N HIS A 243 12.59 -4.23 -16.83
CA HIS A 243 13.13 -4.50 -18.13
C HIS A 243 13.91 -5.82 -18.09
N ASN A 244 13.81 -6.65 -19.13
CA ASN A 244 14.61 -7.86 -19.24
C ASN A 244 16.04 -7.50 -19.64
N ALA A 245 17.04 -8.24 -19.16
CA ALA A 245 18.43 -8.03 -19.55
C ALA A 245 18.61 -8.28 -21.06
N THR A 246 19.10 -7.28 -21.74
CA THR A 246 19.41 -7.26 -23.17
C THR A 246 20.78 -6.58 -23.39
N THR A 247 21.14 -6.34 -24.62
CA THR A 247 22.31 -5.50 -24.98
C THR A 247 22.06 -4.00 -24.81
N SER A 248 20.85 -3.59 -24.39
CA SER A 248 20.49 -2.20 -24.09
C SER A 248 21.29 -1.65 -22.91
N THR A 249 21.48 -0.33 -22.88
CA THR A 249 22.09 0.39 -21.74
C THR A 249 21.17 0.53 -20.53
N LEU A 250 19.87 0.21 -20.70
CA LEU A 250 18.91 0.21 -19.59
C LEU A 250 19.20 -0.94 -18.60
N PRO A 251 19.07 -0.70 -17.29
CA PRO A 251 19.27 -1.74 -16.31
C PRO A 251 18.16 -2.80 -16.43
N GLY A 252 18.54 -4.00 -16.90
CA GLY A 252 17.64 -5.15 -17.03
C GLY A 252 17.89 -6.22 -15.97
N SER A 253 16.87 -7.00 -15.63
CA SER A 253 16.99 -8.22 -14.81
C SER A 253 17.18 -9.46 -15.68
N ALA A 254 17.81 -10.51 -15.13
CA ALA A 254 17.99 -11.79 -15.82
C ALA A 254 16.64 -12.56 -15.85
N THR A 255 15.67 -11.99 -16.56
CA THR A 255 14.29 -12.48 -16.67
C THR A 255 13.84 -12.54 -18.13
N LYS A 256 12.69 -13.19 -18.38
CA LYS A 256 12.03 -13.24 -19.69
C LYS A 256 10.52 -13.15 -19.43
N GLY A 257 9.90 -12.04 -19.76
CA GLY A 257 8.45 -11.86 -19.55
C GLY A 257 8.01 -10.44 -19.87
N LEU A 258 6.75 -10.16 -19.59
CA LEU A 258 6.17 -8.82 -19.68
C LEU A 258 7.00 -7.83 -18.86
N GLN A 259 7.17 -6.61 -19.37
CA GLN A 259 8.03 -5.57 -18.80
C GLN A 259 7.25 -4.27 -18.59
N ASN A 260 7.62 -3.53 -17.54
CA ASN A 260 7.07 -2.19 -17.36
C ASN A 260 7.47 -1.25 -18.50
N TYR A 261 8.76 -1.21 -18.82
CA TYR A 261 9.34 -0.21 -19.70
C TYR A 261 8.88 -0.33 -21.15
N ASP A 262 8.96 -1.55 -21.73
CA ASP A 262 8.66 -1.75 -23.16
C ASP A 262 7.22 -2.13 -23.45
N ASP A 263 6.56 -2.86 -22.52
CA ASP A 263 5.23 -3.41 -22.77
C ASP A 263 4.11 -2.56 -22.17
N LEU A 264 4.34 -1.98 -20.98
CA LEU A 264 3.36 -1.14 -20.28
C LEU A 264 3.69 0.35 -20.36
N TYR A 265 4.82 0.69 -20.99
CA TYR A 265 5.30 2.06 -21.17
C TYR A 265 5.44 2.83 -19.83
N ALA A 266 5.85 2.13 -18.80
CA ALA A 266 5.97 2.61 -17.43
C ALA A 266 7.44 2.73 -17.01
N ASP A 267 7.99 3.95 -17.01
CA ASP A 267 9.37 4.23 -16.60
C ASP A 267 9.46 4.47 -15.09
N VAL A 268 9.26 3.40 -14.31
CA VAL A 268 9.23 3.43 -12.84
C VAL A 268 10.51 3.98 -12.24
N LEU A 269 11.67 3.65 -12.82
CA LEU A 269 12.96 4.15 -12.33
C LEU A 269 13.09 5.66 -12.54
N TYR A 270 12.56 6.19 -13.62
CA TYR A 270 12.49 7.61 -13.85
C TYR A 270 11.66 8.32 -12.79
N TRP A 271 10.46 7.80 -12.47
CA TRP A 271 9.58 8.38 -11.43
C TRP A 271 10.22 8.37 -10.04
N VAL A 272 10.90 7.27 -9.68
CA VAL A 272 11.66 7.15 -8.44
C VAL A 272 12.80 8.17 -8.40
N ASN A 273 13.52 8.36 -9.51
CA ASN A 273 14.63 9.29 -9.61
C ASN A 273 14.20 10.76 -9.56
N GLN A 274 13.04 11.09 -10.17
CA GLN A 274 12.46 12.42 -10.12
C GLN A 274 11.80 12.73 -8.75
N GLY A 275 11.55 11.69 -7.93
CA GLY A 275 10.90 11.86 -6.64
C GLY A 275 9.39 12.04 -6.74
N TRP A 276 8.77 11.64 -7.86
CA TRP A 276 7.32 11.74 -8.08
C TRP A 276 6.52 10.68 -7.32
N VAL A 277 7.16 9.64 -6.83
CA VAL A 277 6.54 8.61 -5.99
C VAL A 277 7.19 8.59 -4.62
N ASP A 278 6.40 8.29 -3.58
CA ASP A 278 6.89 8.19 -2.21
C ASP A 278 7.26 6.75 -1.83
N TYR A 279 6.65 5.76 -2.46
CA TYR A 279 7.01 4.36 -2.33
C TYR A 279 6.61 3.59 -3.60
N ILE A 280 7.27 2.47 -3.84
CA ILE A 280 6.91 1.55 -4.93
C ILE A 280 6.69 0.15 -4.38
N VAL A 281 5.77 -0.59 -5.02
CA VAL A 281 5.39 -1.95 -4.63
C VAL A 281 5.45 -2.87 -5.85
N PRO A 282 6.65 -3.18 -6.42
CA PRO A 282 6.73 -4.09 -7.55
C PRO A 282 6.11 -5.44 -7.21
N GLN A 283 5.27 -5.96 -8.12
CA GLN A 283 4.47 -7.17 -7.94
C GLN A 283 5.32 -8.42 -8.21
N LEU A 284 6.11 -8.87 -7.21
CA LEU A 284 6.96 -10.05 -7.33
C LEU A 284 6.16 -11.33 -6.99
N TYR A 285 5.20 -11.68 -7.85
CA TYR A 285 4.22 -12.73 -7.59
C TYR A 285 4.71 -14.15 -7.92
N TRP A 286 5.98 -14.32 -8.26
CA TRP A 286 6.58 -15.61 -8.58
C TRP A 286 7.29 -16.25 -7.39
N GLU A 287 7.67 -17.50 -7.57
CA GLU A 287 8.44 -18.30 -6.62
C GLU A 287 9.93 -17.98 -6.73
N ILE A 288 10.67 -18.28 -5.68
CA ILE A 288 12.13 -18.40 -5.75
C ILE A 288 12.43 -19.63 -6.61
N GLY A 289 13.24 -19.46 -7.64
CA GLY A 289 13.55 -20.50 -8.62
C GLY A 289 12.65 -20.52 -9.86
N HIS A 290 11.71 -19.55 -10.00
CA HIS A 290 10.88 -19.47 -11.21
C HIS A 290 11.75 -19.25 -12.46
N LYS A 291 11.53 -20.07 -13.52
CA LYS A 291 12.43 -20.16 -14.69
C LYS A 291 12.63 -18.82 -15.44
N THR A 292 11.59 -18.00 -15.52
CA THR A 292 11.60 -16.77 -16.34
C THR A 292 11.48 -15.48 -15.54
N ALA A 293 11.06 -15.56 -14.27
CA ALA A 293 10.83 -14.41 -13.41
C ALA A 293 11.14 -14.75 -11.94
N ASP A 294 12.37 -15.23 -11.70
CA ASP A 294 12.79 -15.65 -10.36
C ASP A 294 12.68 -14.53 -9.34
N TYR A 295 11.97 -14.78 -8.26
CA TYR A 295 11.76 -13.83 -7.17
C TYR A 295 13.08 -13.32 -6.57
N ALA A 296 14.06 -14.20 -6.36
CA ALA A 296 15.33 -13.80 -5.75
C ALA A 296 16.16 -12.91 -6.66
N THR A 297 16.10 -13.13 -7.97
CA THR A 297 16.69 -12.27 -8.99
C THR A 297 16.02 -10.89 -8.99
N LEU A 298 14.69 -10.86 -9.02
CA LEU A 298 13.93 -9.63 -9.12
C LEU A 298 14.07 -8.76 -7.88
N ILE A 299 13.96 -9.33 -6.68
CA ILE A 299 14.07 -8.51 -5.45
C ILE A 299 15.45 -7.89 -5.29
N LYS A 300 16.52 -8.61 -5.65
CA LYS A 300 17.91 -8.08 -5.66
C LYS A 300 18.07 -6.96 -6.68
N TRP A 301 17.46 -7.12 -7.85
CA TRP A 301 17.45 -6.11 -8.89
C TRP A 301 16.73 -4.84 -8.43
N TRP A 302 15.52 -4.95 -7.89
CA TRP A 302 14.75 -3.83 -7.35
C TRP A 302 15.46 -3.15 -6.18
N SER A 303 16.08 -3.92 -5.27
CA SER A 303 16.89 -3.37 -4.18
C SER A 303 18.03 -2.52 -4.69
N LYS A 304 18.69 -2.94 -5.79
CA LYS A 304 19.81 -2.21 -6.38
C LYS A 304 19.39 -0.93 -7.10
N TYR A 305 18.29 -0.96 -7.85
CA TYR A 305 17.94 0.11 -8.78
C TYR A 305 16.70 0.94 -8.35
N GLY A 306 15.77 0.37 -7.60
CA GLY A 306 14.51 1.00 -7.21
C GLY A 306 14.50 1.62 -5.81
N SER A 307 15.51 1.43 -5.01
CA SER A 307 15.51 1.73 -3.56
C SER A 307 15.82 3.18 -3.18
N LYS A 308 15.85 4.12 -4.12
CA LYS A 308 15.90 5.57 -3.79
C LYS A 308 14.64 6.06 -3.10
N ARG A 309 13.55 5.31 -3.20
CA ARG A 309 12.32 5.46 -2.43
C ARG A 309 12.05 4.18 -1.67
N PRO A 310 11.27 4.20 -0.57
CA PRO A 310 10.84 3.01 0.13
C PRO A 310 10.38 1.92 -0.84
N LEU A 311 11.10 0.80 -0.88
CA LEU A 311 10.79 -0.36 -1.71
C LEU A 311 10.01 -1.37 -0.88
N VAL A 312 8.74 -1.55 -1.21
CA VAL A 312 7.85 -2.54 -0.63
C VAL A 312 7.69 -3.69 -1.61
N ILE A 313 7.72 -4.93 -1.18
CA ILE A 313 7.61 -6.06 -2.09
C ILE A 313 6.15 -6.54 -2.17
N GLY A 314 5.54 -6.44 -3.34
CA GLY A 314 4.26 -7.07 -3.64
C GLY A 314 4.42 -8.58 -3.67
N GLN A 315 3.65 -9.30 -2.84
CA GLN A 315 3.86 -10.71 -2.63
C GLN A 315 2.55 -11.50 -2.76
N ASP A 316 2.52 -12.43 -3.69
CA ASP A 316 1.43 -13.40 -3.82
C ASP A 316 1.53 -14.43 -2.68
N VAL A 317 0.52 -14.44 -1.81
CA VAL A 317 0.47 -15.31 -0.63
C VAL A 317 0.27 -16.77 -1.04
N GLU A 318 -0.64 -17.03 -1.97
CA GLU A 318 -0.97 -18.39 -2.38
C GLU A 318 0.20 -19.08 -3.08
N ARG A 319 0.83 -18.41 -4.06
CA ARG A 319 2.04 -18.91 -4.72
C ARG A 319 3.21 -19.07 -3.76
N THR A 320 3.31 -18.22 -2.74
CA THR A 320 4.36 -18.31 -1.73
C THR A 320 4.26 -19.61 -0.91
N VAL A 321 3.05 -20.03 -0.51
CA VAL A 321 2.87 -21.22 0.33
C VAL A 321 2.76 -22.51 -0.48
N ARG A 322 2.39 -22.43 -1.74
CA ARG A 322 2.21 -23.59 -2.62
C ARG A 322 3.35 -23.82 -3.59
N ALA A 323 4.09 -22.76 -3.96
CA ALA A 323 5.19 -22.76 -4.94
C ALA A 323 4.88 -23.61 -6.18
N ALA A 324 3.69 -23.41 -6.77
CA ALA A 324 3.10 -24.31 -7.77
C ALA A 324 3.93 -24.45 -9.07
N ASP A 325 4.82 -23.49 -9.35
CA ASP A 325 5.66 -23.48 -10.55
C ASP A 325 7.01 -24.21 -10.35
N LEU A 326 7.25 -24.78 -9.17
CA LEU A 326 8.43 -25.61 -8.88
C LEU A 326 8.10 -27.09 -9.03
N GLU A 327 9.15 -27.90 -9.26
CA GLU A 327 9.03 -29.37 -9.32
C GLU A 327 8.47 -29.98 -8.03
N GLN A 328 8.56 -29.24 -6.91
CA GLN A 328 8.00 -29.62 -5.62
C GLN A 328 6.84 -28.65 -5.25
N PRO A 329 5.59 -28.98 -5.58
CA PRO A 329 4.45 -28.06 -5.54
C PRO A 329 3.97 -27.69 -4.13
N THR A 330 4.60 -28.18 -3.07
CA THR A 330 4.16 -27.98 -1.67
C THR A 330 5.17 -27.21 -0.82
N ILE A 331 6.23 -26.67 -1.41
CA ILE A 331 7.25 -25.92 -0.64
C ILE A 331 6.70 -24.55 -0.23
N ASN A 332 6.57 -24.34 1.08
CA ASN A 332 6.30 -23.03 1.62
C ASN A 332 7.57 -22.17 1.61
N GLN A 333 7.62 -21.17 0.73
CA GLN A 333 8.75 -20.25 0.59
C GLN A 333 8.67 -19.00 1.49
N GLN A 334 7.65 -18.88 2.34
CA GLN A 334 7.50 -17.73 3.25
C GLN A 334 8.75 -17.46 4.07
N PRO A 335 9.41 -18.46 4.72
CA PRO A 335 10.64 -18.21 5.46
C PRO A 335 11.76 -17.61 4.62
N ALA A 336 12.01 -18.19 3.45
CA ALA A 336 13.07 -17.75 2.54
C ALA A 336 12.82 -16.34 2.00
N LYS A 337 11.57 -16.02 1.64
CA LYS A 337 11.18 -14.69 1.15
C LYS A 337 11.33 -13.62 2.23
N PHE A 338 10.89 -13.86 3.47
CA PHE A 338 11.07 -12.92 4.58
C PHE A 338 12.54 -12.71 4.94
N ALA A 339 13.34 -13.77 4.97
CA ALA A 339 14.78 -13.66 5.19
C ALA A 339 15.45 -12.80 4.11
N LEU A 340 15.12 -13.04 2.85
CA LEU A 340 15.68 -12.30 1.71
C LEU A 340 15.24 -10.82 1.74
N GLN A 341 13.97 -10.52 1.97
CA GLN A 341 13.45 -9.15 2.09
C GLN A 341 14.20 -8.35 3.14
N ARG A 342 14.40 -8.92 4.33
CA ARG A 342 15.04 -8.25 5.46
C ARG A 342 16.56 -8.15 5.35
N SER A 343 17.19 -8.90 4.45
CA SER A 343 18.63 -8.84 4.19
C SER A 343 19.03 -7.78 3.18
N LEU A 344 18.08 -7.27 2.40
CA LEU A 344 18.38 -6.38 1.27
C LEU A 344 18.17 -4.90 1.63
N PRO A 345 19.12 -4.02 1.29
CA PRO A 345 19.00 -2.59 1.56
C PRO A 345 17.83 -1.98 0.78
N GLY A 346 17.17 -0.99 1.39
CA GLY A 346 16.07 -0.26 0.79
C GLY A 346 14.74 -1.00 0.74
N VAL A 347 14.71 -2.31 0.98
CA VAL A 347 13.47 -3.07 1.16
C VAL A 347 12.92 -2.78 2.55
N VAL A 348 11.76 -2.12 2.60
CA VAL A 348 11.16 -1.66 3.85
C VAL A 348 9.95 -2.50 4.29
N GLY A 349 9.66 -3.60 3.61
CA GLY A 349 8.58 -4.51 3.95
C GLY A 349 7.87 -5.10 2.76
N SER A 350 6.65 -5.58 2.96
CA SER A 350 5.84 -6.23 1.93
C SER A 350 4.38 -5.80 1.96
N CYS A 351 3.72 -5.94 0.80
CA CYS A 351 2.28 -5.84 0.64
C CYS A 351 1.74 -7.15 0.11
N LEU A 352 0.73 -7.69 0.77
CA LEU A 352 0.23 -9.04 0.56
C LEU A 352 -0.91 -9.05 -0.46
N TRP A 353 -0.74 -9.78 -1.52
CA TRP A 353 -1.77 -10.09 -2.50
C TRP A 353 -2.36 -11.47 -2.16
N TYR A 354 -3.61 -11.55 -1.78
CA TYR A 354 -4.52 -10.49 -1.38
C TYR A 354 -5.13 -10.82 -0.02
N SER A 355 -5.90 -9.89 0.55
CA SER A 355 -6.38 -9.97 1.93
C SER A 355 -7.12 -11.28 2.27
N ALA A 356 -8.03 -11.77 1.40
CA ALA A 356 -8.82 -12.95 1.69
C ALA A 356 -7.95 -14.19 1.92
N VAL A 357 -6.88 -14.39 1.13
CA VAL A 357 -5.96 -15.53 1.28
C VAL A 357 -5.25 -15.51 2.64
N VAL A 358 -4.91 -14.31 3.13
CA VAL A 358 -4.35 -14.13 4.49
C VAL A 358 -5.42 -14.41 5.55
N VAL A 359 -6.63 -13.87 5.36
CA VAL A 359 -7.76 -14.04 6.29
C VAL A 359 -8.14 -15.50 6.44
N ASP A 360 -8.12 -16.26 5.35
CA ASP A 360 -8.44 -17.69 5.31
C ASP A 360 -7.25 -18.57 5.76
N ASN A 361 -6.12 -17.94 6.13
CA ASN A 361 -4.91 -18.59 6.63
C ASN A 361 -4.38 -19.71 5.71
N VAL A 362 -4.43 -19.48 4.41
CA VAL A 362 -3.97 -20.46 3.42
C VAL A 362 -2.52 -20.85 3.70
N GLY A 363 -2.24 -22.15 3.75
CA GLY A 363 -0.91 -22.68 4.04
C GLY A 363 -0.31 -22.23 5.38
N ASN A 364 -1.15 -21.90 6.36
CA ASN A 364 -0.75 -21.33 7.66
C ASN A 364 0.01 -20.00 7.58
N TYR A 365 -0.15 -19.25 6.48
CA TYR A 365 0.57 -17.99 6.24
C TYR A 365 0.32 -16.97 7.36
N ALA A 366 -0.95 -16.73 7.71
CA ALA A 366 -1.32 -15.80 8.77
C ALA A 366 -0.84 -16.25 10.16
N THR A 367 -0.84 -17.56 10.43
CA THR A 367 -0.29 -18.10 11.67
C THR A 367 1.21 -17.80 11.77
N ALA A 368 1.98 -18.02 10.71
CA ALA A 368 3.41 -17.71 10.68
C ALA A 368 3.68 -16.19 10.82
N LEU A 369 2.83 -15.33 10.22
CA LEU A 369 2.92 -13.89 10.47
C LEU A 369 2.82 -13.59 11.97
N ARG A 370 1.75 -14.03 12.63
CA ARG A 370 1.50 -13.74 14.05
C ARG A 370 2.56 -14.28 14.99
N THR A 371 3.06 -15.50 14.74
CA THR A 371 3.94 -16.18 15.68
C THR A 371 5.43 -15.90 15.43
N THR A 372 5.78 -15.50 14.21
CA THR A 372 7.18 -15.39 13.79
C THR A 372 7.51 -14.03 13.18
N TYR A 373 6.97 -13.73 11.97
CA TYR A 373 7.46 -12.60 11.18
C TYR A 373 6.94 -11.25 11.66
N HIS A 374 5.72 -11.19 12.19
CA HIS A 374 5.08 -9.99 12.74
C HIS A 374 4.75 -10.14 14.22
N LYS A 375 5.50 -10.98 14.93
CA LYS A 375 5.30 -11.29 16.35
C LYS A 375 5.19 -10.03 17.23
N TYR A 376 5.94 -8.99 16.91
CA TYR A 376 5.90 -7.71 17.59
C TYR A 376 5.26 -6.63 16.68
N PRO A 377 4.62 -5.61 17.26
CA PRO A 377 4.16 -4.44 16.49
C PRO A 377 5.31 -3.80 15.73
N ALA A 378 5.02 -3.22 14.57
CA ALA A 378 5.97 -2.39 13.84
C ALA A 378 5.32 -1.08 13.42
N LEU A 379 6.10 -0.01 13.46
CA LEU A 379 5.75 1.27 12.88
C LEU A 379 5.81 1.17 11.35
N SER A 380 4.99 1.93 10.64
CA SER A 380 5.19 2.15 9.20
C SER A 380 6.57 2.81 8.96
N PRO A 381 7.17 2.65 7.77
CA PRO A 381 8.39 3.39 7.42
C PRO A 381 8.20 4.89 7.63
N ASP A 382 9.27 5.59 7.99
CA ASP A 382 9.22 7.05 8.00
C ASP A 382 9.41 7.60 6.57
N TYR A 383 8.79 8.75 6.32
CA TYR A 383 8.87 9.47 5.06
C TYR A 383 9.53 10.84 5.29
N SER A 384 10.62 10.86 6.06
CA SER A 384 11.34 12.07 6.47
C SER A 384 11.89 12.89 5.28
N PHE A 385 11.99 12.29 4.10
CA PHE A 385 12.31 13.01 2.87
C PHE A 385 11.18 13.95 2.38
N ILE A 386 9.92 13.71 2.79
CA ILE A 386 8.79 14.63 2.54
C ILE A 386 8.84 15.79 3.53
N TYR A 387 9.10 15.51 4.81
CA TYR A 387 9.11 16.50 5.87
C TYR A 387 9.95 16.01 7.06
N LYS A 388 10.98 16.76 7.44
CA LYS A 388 12.00 16.29 8.39
C LYS A 388 11.64 16.49 9.87
N LYS A 389 10.67 17.38 10.19
CA LYS A 389 10.38 17.71 11.59
C LYS A 389 9.52 16.62 12.24
N ALA A 390 9.94 16.16 13.40
CA ALA A 390 9.15 15.28 14.24
C ALA A 390 8.19 16.08 15.13
N PRO A 391 7.06 15.50 15.56
CA PRO A 391 6.14 16.18 16.48
C PRO A 391 6.79 16.44 17.82
N LYS A 392 6.20 17.36 18.58
CA LYS A 392 6.63 17.61 19.96
C LYS A 392 6.36 16.38 20.81
N LYS A 393 7.28 16.07 21.75
CA LYS A 393 7.13 14.94 22.66
C LYS A 393 5.85 15.06 23.50
N PRO A 394 5.20 13.93 23.86
CA PRO A 394 4.11 13.92 24.82
C PRO A 394 4.52 14.58 26.15
N LYS A 395 3.57 15.24 26.81
CA LYS A 395 3.79 15.97 28.07
C LYS A 395 2.87 15.43 29.16
N ARG A 396 3.21 15.70 30.43
CA ARG A 396 2.37 15.44 31.60
C ARG A 396 1.92 13.97 31.70
N LEU A 397 2.82 13.01 31.45
CA LEU A 397 2.50 11.59 31.64
C LEU A 397 2.08 11.35 33.09
N LYS A 398 0.85 10.86 33.27
CA LYS A 398 0.27 10.52 34.58
C LYS A 398 -0.39 9.14 34.50
N ALA A 399 -0.21 8.34 35.55
CA ALA A 399 -0.96 7.10 35.71
C ALA A 399 -2.07 7.37 36.74
N LEU A 400 -3.32 7.09 36.38
CA LEU A 400 -4.51 7.41 37.17
C LEU A 400 -5.53 6.26 37.09
N TRP A 401 -6.26 6.05 38.17
CA TRP A 401 -7.42 5.17 38.21
C TRP A 401 -8.64 5.87 37.59
N MET A 402 -9.33 5.14 36.74
CA MET A 402 -10.64 5.47 36.20
C MET A 402 -11.65 4.42 36.69
N PRO A 403 -12.98 4.64 36.55
CA PRO A 403 -13.98 3.67 37.00
C PRO A 403 -13.81 2.26 36.41
N ASP A 404 -13.26 2.16 35.19
CA ASP A 404 -13.09 0.92 34.41
C ASP A 404 -11.66 0.37 34.37
N GLY A 405 -10.67 1.04 35.03
CA GLY A 405 -9.31 0.56 35.07
C GLY A 405 -8.22 1.58 35.36
N TYR A 406 -6.99 1.13 35.31
CA TYR A 406 -5.80 1.94 35.53
C TYR A 406 -5.23 2.39 34.19
N TYR A 407 -4.97 3.70 33.99
CA TYR A 407 -4.58 4.26 32.71
C TYR A 407 -3.35 5.15 32.81
N LEU A 408 -2.54 5.12 31.77
CA LEU A 408 -1.51 6.11 31.49
C LEU A 408 -2.08 7.16 30.55
N PHE A 409 -2.05 8.44 30.96
CA PHE A 409 -2.49 9.59 30.18
C PHE A 409 -1.32 10.49 29.85
N TRP A 410 -1.45 11.23 28.74
CA TRP A 410 -0.54 12.29 28.38
C TRP A 410 -1.28 13.41 27.65
N SER A 411 -0.65 14.58 27.58
CA SER A 411 -1.15 15.67 26.76
C SER A 411 -0.31 15.84 25.50
N THR A 412 -0.96 16.22 24.42
CA THR A 412 -0.35 16.62 23.16
C THR A 412 -0.06 18.10 23.15
N SER A 413 0.97 18.53 22.42
CA SER A 413 1.18 19.94 22.12
C SER A 413 0.39 20.30 20.87
N SER A 414 -0.43 21.34 20.96
CA SER A 414 -1.09 21.93 19.79
C SER A 414 -0.07 22.48 18.80
N THR A 415 -0.41 22.43 17.53
CA THR A 415 0.34 23.05 16.43
C THR A 415 -0.63 23.37 15.29
N ASN A 416 -0.39 24.48 14.59
CA ASN A 416 -1.10 24.83 13.37
C ASN A 416 -0.45 24.20 12.12
N ASP A 417 0.69 23.54 12.29
CA ASP A 417 1.38 22.83 11.23
C ASP A 417 0.88 21.39 11.17
N GLU A 418 -0.01 21.09 10.22
CA GLU A 418 -0.62 19.77 10.04
C GLU A 418 0.43 18.68 9.76
N MET A 419 1.55 19.02 9.08
CA MET A 419 2.65 18.08 8.84
C MET A 419 3.37 17.69 10.13
N ASN A 420 3.31 18.51 11.17
CA ASN A 420 3.97 18.29 12.45
C ASN A 420 3.02 17.84 13.57
N LYS A 421 1.73 17.69 13.27
CA LYS A 421 0.72 17.29 14.24
C LYS A 421 0.92 15.83 14.65
N ALA A 422 0.91 15.56 15.94
CA ALA A 422 0.88 14.20 16.46
C ALA A 422 -0.46 13.55 16.14
N THR A 423 -0.44 12.42 15.46
CA THR A 423 -1.63 11.65 15.08
C THR A 423 -1.67 10.26 15.70
N ARG A 424 -0.52 9.76 16.12
CA ARG A 424 -0.38 8.45 16.79
C ARG A 424 0.67 8.54 17.88
N TYR A 425 0.62 7.59 18.81
CA TYR A 425 1.55 7.43 19.92
C TYR A 425 2.06 6.01 19.99
N VAL A 426 3.34 5.85 20.32
CA VAL A 426 3.96 4.56 20.55
C VAL A 426 4.26 4.43 22.04
N ILE A 427 3.76 3.37 22.64
CA ILE A 427 3.95 3.08 24.05
C ILE A 427 4.94 1.92 24.19
N TYR A 428 6.04 2.17 24.86
CA TYR A 428 7.05 1.19 25.20
C TYR A 428 6.99 0.87 26.69
N ARG A 429 7.38 -0.36 27.06
CA ARG A 429 7.49 -0.79 28.45
C ARG A 429 8.85 -1.42 28.70
N PHE A 430 9.49 -1.03 29.81
CA PHE A 430 10.79 -1.53 30.24
C PHE A 430 10.75 -1.94 31.71
N GLU A 431 11.52 -2.96 32.07
CA GLU A 431 11.81 -3.29 33.48
C GLU A 431 12.56 -2.14 34.15
N LYS A 432 12.40 -2.01 35.47
CA LYS A 432 13.14 -1.01 36.23
C LYS A 432 14.65 -1.32 36.17
N GLY A 433 15.44 -0.35 35.70
CA GLY A 433 16.90 -0.50 35.57
C GLY A 433 17.37 -1.06 34.22
N GLN A 434 16.45 -1.54 33.39
CA GLN A 434 16.78 -2.02 32.06
C GLN A 434 17.14 -0.84 31.14
N GLU A 435 18.08 -1.04 30.21
CA GLU A 435 18.36 -0.10 29.14
C GLU A 435 17.15 0.10 28.26
N ARG A 436 16.90 1.37 27.86
CA ARG A 436 15.70 1.75 27.09
C ARG A 436 16.00 1.73 25.62
N ASP A 437 16.09 0.54 25.08
CA ASP A 437 16.22 0.32 23.65
C ASP A 437 14.85 0.55 22.97
N LEU A 438 14.67 1.74 22.38
CA LEU A 438 13.47 2.09 21.61
C LEU A 438 13.49 1.48 20.21
N ASP A 439 14.58 0.93 19.73
CA ASP A 439 14.67 0.31 18.41
C ASP A 439 14.27 -1.17 18.43
N ASN A 440 14.21 -1.79 19.60
CA ASN A 440 13.71 -3.13 19.75
C ASN A 440 12.16 -3.16 19.78
N PRO A 441 11.49 -3.72 18.75
CA PRO A 441 10.03 -3.76 18.67
C PRO A 441 9.38 -4.61 19.77
N ALA A 442 10.12 -5.50 20.43
CA ALA A 442 9.61 -6.28 21.56
C ALA A 442 9.20 -5.40 22.75
N ASN A 443 9.74 -4.19 22.83
CA ASN A 443 9.42 -3.22 23.88
C ASN A 443 8.16 -2.39 23.57
N ILE A 444 7.62 -2.47 22.35
CA ILE A 444 6.37 -1.79 21.95
C ILE A 444 5.19 -2.59 22.50
N VAL A 445 4.42 -2.00 23.41
CA VAL A 445 3.21 -2.62 23.98
C VAL A 445 1.93 -2.13 23.33
N ALA A 446 1.93 -0.93 22.73
CA ALA A 446 0.79 -0.41 21.97
C ALA A 446 1.19 0.69 20.99
N ILE A 447 0.38 0.84 19.94
CA ILE A 447 0.35 1.99 19.03
C ILE A 447 -1.11 2.45 19.00
N THR A 448 -1.38 3.71 19.39
CA THR A 448 -2.72 4.27 19.53
C THR A 448 -2.81 5.68 18.96
N SER A 449 -4.00 6.10 18.54
CA SER A 449 -4.33 7.50 18.22
C SER A 449 -4.76 8.29 19.45
N ASP A 450 -5.23 7.61 20.48
CA ASP A 450 -5.72 8.23 21.71
C ASP A 450 -4.56 8.61 22.65
N PRO A 451 -4.64 9.75 23.37
CA PRO A 451 -3.62 10.18 24.30
C PRO A 451 -3.72 9.46 25.65
N LEU A 452 -4.07 8.16 25.63
CA LEU A 452 -4.22 7.30 26.78
C LEU A 452 -3.89 5.83 26.45
N TYR A 453 -3.52 5.07 27.46
CA TYR A 453 -3.28 3.61 27.35
C TYR A 453 -3.72 2.91 28.64
N ARG A 454 -4.54 1.87 28.51
CA ARG A 454 -4.96 1.05 29.65
C ARG A 454 -3.81 0.17 30.12
N LEU A 455 -3.40 0.35 31.36
CA LEU A 455 -2.31 -0.37 31.97
C LEU A 455 -2.79 -1.77 32.42
N PRO A 456 -1.99 -2.84 32.23
CA PRO A 456 -2.32 -4.18 32.72
C PRO A 456 -1.98 -4.26 34.23
N TYR A 457 -2.91 -3.78 35.06
CA TYR A 457 -2.71 -3.76 36.52
C TYR A 457 -2.65 -5.18 37.12
N ASP A 458 -1.64 -5.43 37.92
CA ASP A 458 -1.32 -6.75 38.51
C ASP A 458 -1.37 -6.77 40.04
N GLY A 459 -2.06 -5.84 40.70
CA GLY A 459 -2.14 -5.72 42.15
C GLY A 459 -0.97 -4.97 42.78
N GLY A 460 -0.16 -4.28 42.00
CA GLY A 460 1.00 -3.55 42.47
C GLY A 460 2.26 -4.43 42.63
N LEU A 461 2.31 -5.57 41.93
CA LEU A 461 3.42 -6.51 42.05
C LEU A 461 4.69 -6.02 41.34
N HIS A 462 4.52 -5.43 40.15
CA HIS A 462 5.66 -5.04 39.32
C HIS A 462 5.75 -3.54 39.13
N LYS A 463 6.97 -3.06 38.94
CA LYS A 463 7.25 -1.66 38.62
C LYS A 463 7.98 -1.55 37.28
N TYR A 464 7.33 -0.86 36.31
CA TYR A 464 7.85 -0.66 34.96
C TYR A 464 8.16 0.82 34.69
N VAL A 465 8.97 1.05 33.66
CA VAL A 465 9.13 2.37 33.05
C VAL A 465 8.39 2.37 31.71
N TYR A 466 7.32 3.13 31.63
CA TYR A 466 6.64 3.41 30.37
C TYR A 466 7.28 4.60 29.69
N VAL A 467 7.49 4.46 28.38
CA VAL A 467 7.99 5.52 27.50
C VAL A 467 6.94 5.75 26.41
N VAL A 468 6.62 7.01 26.14
CA VAL A 468 5.66 7.38 25.09
C VAL A 468 6.32 8.35 24.13
N THR A 469 6.24 8.02 22.84
CA THR A 469 6.61 8.92 21.74
C THR A 469 5.38 9.27 20.91
N ALA A 470 5.46 10.32 20.12
CA ALA A 470 4.41 10.73 19.19
C ALA A 470 4.88 10.59 17.74
N LEU A 471 3.99 10.21 16.84
CA LEU A 471 4.20 10.13 15.40
C LEU A 471 3.33 11.16 14.69
N ASN A 472 3.86 11.81 13.66
CA ASN A 472 3.05 12.57 12.71
C ASN A 472 2.53 11.67 11.57
N ARG A 473 1.77 12.23 10.62
CA ARG A 473 1.17 11.48 9.49
C ARG A 473 2.19 10.81 8.55
N ILE A 474 3.43 11.31 8.52
CA ILE A 474 4.51 10.71 7.74
C ILE A 474 5.49 9.89 8.59
N GLN A 475 5.05 9.49 9.78
CA GLN A 475 5.73 8.55 10.68
C GLN A 475 7.04 9.05 11.30
N ASN A 476 7.32 10.37 11.28
CA ASN A 476 8.43 10.92 12.07
C ASN A 476 8.13 10.79 13.56
N GLU A 477 9.08 10.27 14.33
CA GLU A 477 8.92 9.95 15.75
C GLU A 477 9.54 11.03 16.62
N SER A 478 8.80 11.48 17.63
CA SER A 478 9.22 12.51 18.59
C SER A 478 10.28 12.01 19.56
N LYS A 479 10.93 12.95 20.26
CA LYS A 479 11.66 12.64 21.48
C LYS A 479 10.73 11.96 22.51
N PRO A 480 11.25 11.02 23.34
CA PRO A 480 10.45 10.27 24.30
C PRO A 480 10.07 11.10 25.54
N ALA A 481 8.92 10.77 26.13
CA ALA A 481 8.54 11.09 27.48
C ALA A 481 8.44 9.82 28.32
N LYS A 482 8.73 9.86 29.61
CA LYS A 482 8.80 8.67 30.45
C LYS A 482 8.07 8.83 31.78
N LYS A 483 7.55 7.70 32.30
CA LYS A 483 6.90 7.61 33.62
C LYS A 483 7.15 6.23 34.22
N SER A 484 7.63 6.18 35.47
CA SER A 484 7.61 4.95 36.27
C SER A 484 6.19 4.72 36.78
N VAL A 485 5.71 3.49 36.63
CA VAL A 485 4.38 3.05 37.03
C VAL A 485 4.53 1.74 37.81
N LYS A 486 3.79 1.62 38.90
CA LYS A 486 3.60 0.39 39.64
C LYS A 486 2.27 -0.21 39.22
N LEU A 487 2.31 -1.43 38.66
CA LEU A 487 1.12 -2.11 38.15
C LEU A 487 0.43 -2.97 39.18
#